data_491365a18ed16cdae07b9a4bbb3c7461
#
_entry.id   491365a18ed16cdae07b9a4bbb3c7461
#
_cell.length_a   1.000
_cell.length_b   1.000
_cell.length_c   1.000
_cell.angle_alpha   90.00
_cell.angle_beta   90.00
_cell.angle_gamma   90.00
#
_symmetry.space_group_name_H-M   'P 1'
#
loop_
_entity.id
_entity.type
_entity.pdbx_description
1 polymer ?
#
loop_
_entity_poly.entity_id
_entity_poly.type
_entity_poly.pdbx_seq_one_letter_code
_entity_poly.pdbx_strand_id
1 'polypeptide(L)'
;MITPEIGEFSVKHAGKELMIRRNQDTDALLEFDFARTSRPCPPFCAQPIQVTDGVKTIGEVELIAFMKTALNEGSGLLIDARTPDWHERGTIPGSINVPFTHLNPDQGADEITLEESLILFGATMKGKNRDFTEAKTLVLWCNGPWCGQSPTAIRGLLSIGYPAEKLYYYRGGMQLWQVFGLPVVTPEGELVDQ
;
A
#
# COMPACT_ATOMS: atom_id res chain seq x y z
N MET A 1 -10.38 20.72 1.40
CA MET A 1 -8.98 20.71 1.91
C MET A 1 -8.69 19.34 2.48
N ILE A 2 -7.52 18.76 2.19
CA ILE A 2 -7.04 17.51 2.82
C ILE A 2 -6.33 17.86 4.14
N THR A 3 -5.41 18.81 4.09
CA THR A 3 -4.78 19.44 5.27
C THR A 3 -4.93 20.96 5.16
N PRO A 4 -4.55 21.76 6.18
CA PRO A 4 -4.56 23.22 6.05
C PRO A 4 -3.73 23.74 4.84
N GLU A 5 -2.68 23.01 4.46
CA GLU A 5 -1.74 23.40 3.39
C GLU A 5 -2.03 22.69 2.06
N ILE A 6 -2.77 21.57 2.07
CA ILE A 6 -3.01 20.73 0.89
C ILE A 6 -4.50 20.72 0.57
N GLY A 7 -4.89 21.37 -0.52
CA GLY A 7 -6.27 21.34 -1.04
C GLY A 7 -6.58 20.04 -1.76
N GLU A 8 -5.76 19.77 -2.78
CA GLU A 8 -5.84 18.63 -3.67
C GLU A 8 -4.48 18.36 -4.30
N PHE A 9 -4.30 17.19 -4.90
CA PHE A 9 -3.12 16.86 -5.70
C PHE A 9 -3.46 15.75 -6.69
N SER A 10 -2.63 15.54 -7.70
CA SER A 10 -2.84 14.47 -8.68
C SER A 10 -1.83 13.33 -8.53
N VAL A 11 -2.27 12.14 -8.94
CA VAL A 11 -1.43 10.95 -9.10
C VAL A 11 -1.77 10.24 -10.39
N LYS A 12 -0.82 9.47 -10.93
CA LYS A 12 -1.07 8.56 -12.03
C LYS A 12 -1.59 7.22 -11.51
N HIS A 13 -2.66 6.71 -12.12
CA HIS A 13 -3.20 5.38 -11.85
C HIS A 13 -3.72 4.77 -13.15
N ALA A 14 -3.34 3.54 -13.48
CA ALA A 14 -3.71 2.86 -14.73
C ALA A 14 -3.54 3.73 -15.98
N GLY A 15 -2.46 4.54 -16.03
CA GLY A 15 -2.18 5.44 -17.16
C GLY A 15 -3.00 6.74 -17.21
N LYS A 16 -3.94 6.93 -16.28
CA LYS A 16 -4.76 8.15 -16.15
C LYS A 16 -4.21 9.04 -15.05
N GLU A 17 -4.38 10.35 -15.19
CA GLU A 17 -4.14 11.30 -14.10
C GLU A 17 -5.41 11.47 -13.27
N LEU A 18 -5.34 11.16 -11.99
CA LEU A 18 -6.46 11.23 -11.06
C LEU A 18 -6.24 12.32 -10.02
N MET A 19 -7.28 13.11 -9.79
CA MET A 19 -7.27 14.15 -8.76
C MET A 19 -7.69 13.58 -7.40
N ILE A 20 -6.82 13.71 -6.42
CA ILE A 20 -7.08 13.34 -5.02
C ILE A 20 -7.66 14.55 -4.30
N ARG A 21 -8.91 14.42 -3.88
CA ARG A 21 -9.65 15.42 -3.09
C ARG A 21 -10.29 14.75 -1.89
N ARG A 22 -10.36 15.45 -0.79
CA ARG A 22 -11.11 14.98 0.37
C ARG A 22 -12.61 15.25 0.17
N ASN A 23 -13.45 14.24 0.37
CA ASN A 23 -14.89 14.42 0.46
C ASN A 23 -15.22 15.37 1.63
N GLN A 24 -16.12 16.34 1.40
CA GLN A 24 -16.57 17.32 2.38
C GLN A 24 -18.01 17.08 2.83
N ASP A 25 -18.66 16.04 2.30
CA ASP A 25 -20.00 15.65 2.71
C ASP A 25 -19.93 15.02 4.12
N THR A 26 -20.58 15.67 5.08
CA THR A 26 -20.62 15.23 6.47
C THR A 26 -21.56 14.05 6.72
N ASP A 27 -22.39 13.71 5.74
CA ASP A 27 -23.32 12.58 5.80
C ASP A 27 -22.73 11.32 5.12
N ALA A 28 -21.55 11.43 4.50
CA ALA A 28 -20.84 10.29 3.90
C ALA A 28 -20.45 9.26 4.98
N LEU A 29 -20.61 7.98 4.67
CA LEU A 29 -20.34 6.87 5.58
C LEU A 29 -19.23 5.98 5.01
N LEU A 30 -18.57 5.25 5.90
CA LEU A 30 -17.63 4.21 5.48
C LEU A 30 -18.37 3.08 4.77
N GLU A 31 -17.72 2.47 3.78
CA GLU A 31 -18.17 1.20 3.22
C GLU A 31 -18.36 0.17 4.34
N PHE A 32 -19.41 -0.66 4.20
CA PHE A 32 -19.86 -1.60 5.24
C PHE A 32 -18.74 -2.47 5.83
N ASP A 33 -17.84 -2.99 4.99
CA ASP A 33 -16.74 -3.86 5.46
C ASP A 33 -15.72 -3.10 6.32
N PHE A 34 -15.58 -1.78 6.13
CA PHE A 34 -14.70 -0.93 6.93
C PHE A 34 -15.40 -0.27 8.12
N ALA A 35 -16.73 -0.24 8.14
CA ALA A 35 -17.51 0.28 9.26
C ALA A 35 -17.60 -0.67 10.47
N ARG A 36 -17.21 -1.93 10.30
CA ARG A 36 -17.25 -2.93 11.39
C ARG A 36 -16.27 -2.60 12.51
N THR A 37 -16.74 -2.66 13.74
CA THR A 37 -15.93 -2.37 14.93
C THR A 37 -15.23 -3.59 15.53
N SER A 38 -15.63 -4.81 15.14
CA SER A 38 -15.05 -6.07 15.64
C SER A 38 -14.84 -7.09 14.52
N ARG A 39 -13.81 -7.91 14.68
CA ARG A 39 -13.44 -8.98 13.75
C ARG A 39 -12.86 -10.17 14.53
N PRO A 40 -13.03 -11.42 14.04
CA PRO A 40 -12.38 -12.55 14.69
C PRO A 40 -10.86 -12.47 14.59
N CYS A 41 -10.17 -12.77 15.66
CA CYS A 41 -8.71 -12.91 15.68
C CYS A 41 -8.35 -14.32 16.18
N PRO A 42 -7.65 -15.14 15.39
CA PRO A 42 -7.23 -14.92 14.01
C PRO A 42 -8.40 -14.96 13.01
N PRO A 43 -8.28 -14.46 11.75
CA PRO A 43 -7.05 -13.89 11.18
C PRO A 43 -6.90 -12.38 11.38
N PHE A 44 -7.93 -11.65 11.81
CA PHE A 44 -7.97 -10.18 11.81
C PHE A 44 -7.49 -9.59 13.14
N CYS A 45 -6.28 -9.96 13.55
CA CYS A 45 -5.70 -9.48 14.80
C CYS A 45 -5.15 -8.06 14.69
N ALA A 46 -5.21 -7.30 15.78
CA ALA A 46 -4.58 -5.98 15.83
C ALA A 46 -3.09 -6.07 15.52
N GLN A 47 -2.63 -5.25 14.58
CA GLN A 47 -1.23 -5.20 14.18
C GLN A 47 -0.46 -4.17 15.02
N PRO A 48 0.83 -4.41 15.28
CA PRO A 48 1.66 -3.44 15.98
C PRO A 48 1.80 -2.13 15.18
N ILE A 49 2.19 -1.05 15.86
CA ILE A 49 2.52 0.20 15.19
C ILE A 49 3.75 -0.01 14.29
N GLN A 50 4.79 -0.64 14.82
CA GLN A 50 6.02 -0.93 14.09
C GLN A 50 6.06 -2.42 13.71
N VAL A 51 6.29 -2.68 12.43
CA VAL A 51 6.38 -4.07 11.93
C VAL A 51 7.67 -4.72 12.41
N THR A 52 8.78 -4.00 12.29
CA THR A 52 10.14 -4.39 12.76
C THR A 52 11.05 -3.17 12.72
N ASP A 53 12.25 -3.31 13.32
CA ASP A 53 13.27 -2.26 13.28
C ASP A 53 13.71 -1.95 11.84
N GLY A 54 13.99 -0.67 11.58
CA GLY A 54 14.40 -0.16 10.28
C GLY A 54 13.25 0.14 9.30
N VAL A 55 12.07 -0.46 9.48
CA VAL A 55 10.87 -0.15 8.67
C VAL A 55 10.08 0.99 9.30
N LYS A 56 9.86 2.05 8.55
CA LYS A 56 9.13 3.22 9.03
C LYS A 56 7.63 3.03 8.87
N THR A 57 6.88 3.21 9.97
CA THR A 57 5.42 3.34 9.90
C THR A 57 5.04 4.78 9.60
N ILE A 58 4.09 4.98 8.69
CA ILE A 58 3.62 6.30 8.24
C ILE A 58 2.10 6.40 8.38
N GLY A 59 1.62 7.64 8.54
CA GLY A 59 0.21 8.01 8.48
C GLY A 59 -0.17 8.60 7.12
N GLU A 60 -1.37 9.15 7.07
CA GLU A 60 -1.99 9.67 5.82
C GLU A 60 -1.21 10.85 5.25
N VAL A 61 -0.73 11.76 6.09
CA VAL A 61 -0.02 12.96 5.65
C VAL A 61 1.33 12.60 5.03
N GLU A 62 2.07 11.66 5.65
CA GLU A 62 3.32 11.15 5.10
C GLU A 62 3.10 10.34 3.82
N LEU A 63 2.00 9.56 3.75
CA LEU A 63 1.61 8.87 2.53
C LEU A 63 1.33 9.87 1.39
N ILE A 64 0.57 10.93 1.65
CA ILE A 64 0.30 12.00 0.68
C ILE A 64 1.61 12.68 0.24
N ALA A 65 2.52 12.95 1.16
CA ALA A 65 3.82 13.51 0.83
C ALA A 65 4.62 12.56 -0.10
N PHE A 66 4.63 11.26 0.20
CA PHE A 66 5.23 10.23 -0.67
C PHE A 66 4.58 10.18 -2.06
N MET A 67 3.25 10.23 -2.14
CA MET A 67 2.52 10.22 -3.41
C MET A 67 2.86 11.45 -4.28
N LYS A 68 2.98 12.62 -3.68
CA LYS A 68 3.33 13.88 -4.37
C LYS A 68 4.79 13.94 -4.84
N THR A 69 5.67 13.15 -4.26
CA THR A 69 7.11 13.12 -4.56
C THR A 69 7.51 11.79 -5.19
N ALA A 70 8.01 10.85 -4.41
CA ALA A 70 8.62 9.62 -4.87
C ALA A 70 7.73 8.78 -5.82
N LEU A 71 6.41 8.71 -5.56
CA LEU A 71 5.47 8.00 -6.44
C LEU A 71 5.36 8.70 -7.80
N ASN A 72 5.11 10.01 -7.82
CA ASN A 72 4.97 10.78 -9.05
C ASN A 72 6.28 10.89 -9.85
N GLU A 73 7.43 10.88 -9.16
CA GLU A 73 8.76 10.88 -9.76
C GLU A 73 9.19 9.49 -10.27
N GLY A 74 8.47 8.42 -9.88
CA GLY A 74 8.76 7.04 -10.26
C GLY A 74 9.89 6.39 -9.47
N SER A 75 10.43 7.06 -8.44
CA SER A 75 11.44 6.51 -7.53
C SER A 75 10.85 5.69 -6.39
N GLY A 76 9.52 5.73 -6.21
CA GLY A 76 8.77 4.96 -5.24
C GLY A 76 7.56 4.26 -5.84
N LEU A 77 7.04 3.26 -5.13
CA LEU A 77 5.81 2.54 -5.47
C LEU A 77 4.89 2.46 -4.25
N LEU A 78 3.60 2.57 -4.50
CA LEU A 78 2.54 2.33 -3.53
C LEU A 78 1.96 0.94 -3.77
N ILE A 79 2.15 0.02 -2.82
CA ILE A 79 1.83 -1.41 -2.97
C ILE A 79 0.58 -1.74 -2.18
N ASP A 80 -0.47 -2.12 -2.90
CA ASP A 80 -1.63 -2.80 -2.34
C ASP A 80 -1.27 -4.28 -2.12
N ALA A 81 -0.96 -4.65 -0.88
CA ALA A 81 -0.54 -6.01 -0.51
C ALA A 81 -1.72 -6.96 -0.26
N ARG A 82 -2.95 -6.51 -0.51
CA ARG A 82 -4.15 -7.34 -0.35
C ARG A 82 -4.26 -8.39 -1.44
N THR A 83 -5.11 -9.39 -1.17
CA THR A 83 -5.53 -10.36 -2.20
C THR A 83 -6.26 -9.66 -3.35
N PRO A 84 -6.23 -10.22 -4.58
CA PRO A 84 -6.84 -9.59 -5.76
C PRO A 84 -8.33 -9.25 -5.59
N ASP A 85 -9.10 -10.09 -4.90
CA ASP A 85 -10.52 -9.87 -4.64
C ASP A 85 -10.80 -8.60 -3.83
N TRP A 86 -9.91 -8.21 -2.91
CA TRP A 86 -9.98 -6.95 -2.20
C TRP A 86 -9.56 -5.77 -3.07
N HIS A 87 -8.53 -5.95 -3.90
CA HIS A 87 -8.06 -4.93 -4.83
C HIS A 87 -9.14 -4.56 -5.87
N GLU A 88 -9.82 -5.57 -6.42
CA GLU A 88 -10.89 -5.38 -7.41
C GLU A 88 -12.07 -4.57 -6.89
N ARG A 89 -12.36 -4.63 -5.59
CA ARG A 89 -13.42 -3.81 -4.97
C ARG A 89 -13.06 -2.34 -4.84
N GLY A 90 -11.78 -2.01 -4.94
CA GLY A 90 -11.28 -0.65 -4.88
C GLY A 90 -9.93 -0.58 -4.22
N THR A 91 -9.13 0.38 -4.67
CA THR A 91 -7.76 0.59 -4.22
C THR A 91 -7.46 2.07 -3.97
N ILE A 92 -6.37 2.36 -3.25
CA ILE A 92 -5.88 3.73 -3.10
C ILE A 92 -5.30 4.16 -4.46
N PRO A 93 -5.68 5.33 -5.00
CA PRO A 93 -5.15 5.83 -6.26
C PRO A 93 -3.62 5.82 -6.32
N GLY A 94 -3.05 5.38 -7.44
CA GLY A 94 -1.60 5.24 -7.61
C GLY A 94 -1.02 3.92 -7.09
N SER A 95 -1.82 3.07 -6.44
CA SER A 95 -1.38 1.75 -6.01
C SER A 95 -1.30 0.76 -7.17
N ILE A 96 -0.38 -0.18 -7.02
CA ILE A 96 -0.33 -1.43 -7.80
C ILE A 96 -0.58 -2.61 -6.87
N ASN A 97 -1.33 -3.60 -7.32
CA ASN A 97 -1.58 -4.80 -6.51
C ASN A 97 -0.41 -5.78 -6.66
N VAL A 98 0.24 -6.05 -5.55
CA VAL A 98 1.20 -7.14 -5.41
C VAL A 98 0.85 -7.87 -4.13
N PRO A 99 0.07 -8.96 -4.21
CA PRO A 99 -0.42 -9.70 -3.05
C PRO A 99 0.71 -10.13 -2.12
N PHE A 100 0.46 -10.10 -0.82
CA PHE A 100 1.46 -10.51 0.18
C PHE A 100 1.98 -11.93 -0.03
N THR A 101 1.18 -12.80 -0.64
CA THR A 101 1.55 -14.18 -1.04
C THR A 101 2.59 -14.23 -2.15
N HIS A 102 2.76 -13.15 -2.92
CA HIS A 102 3.81 -13.03 -3.94
C HIS A 102 5.15 -12.52 -3.36
N LEU A 103 5.13 -11.97 -2.15
CA LEU A 103 6.26 -11.28 -1.54
C LEU A 103 6.86 -12.02 -0.34
N ASN A 104 6.24 -13.11 0.10
CA ASN A 104 6.69 -13.85 1.28
C ASN A 104 6.79 -15.34 0.97
N PRO A 105 8.03 -15.90 0.91
CA PRO A 105 8.25 -17.32 0.68
C PRO A 105 7.54 -18.23 1.71
N ASP A 106 7.45 -17.81 2.97
CA ASP A 106 6.74 -18.55 4.03
C ASP A 106 5.22 -18.57 3.85
N GLN A 107 4.70 -17.74 2.94
CA GLN A 107 3.28 -17.65 2.60
C GLN A 107 2.97 -18.19 1.18
N GLY A 108 3.93 -18.89 0.58
CA GLY A 108 3.76 -19.58 -0.69
C GLY A 108 4.22 -18.84 -1.92
N ALA A 109 4.97 -17.73 -1.77
CA ALA A 109 5.62 -17.09 -2.92
C ALA A 109 6.61 -18.08 -3.57
N ASP A 110 6.32 -18.46 -4.80
CA ASP A 110 7.31 -19.18 -5.62
C ASP A 110 8.39 -18.24 -6.15
N GLU A 111 9.52 -18.82 -6.59
CA GLU A 111 10.68 -18.06 -7.04
C GLU A 111 10.35 -17.14 -8.23
N ILE A 112 9.52 -17.61 -9.17
CA ILE A 112 9.18 -16.86 -10.39
C ILE A 112 8.37 -15.63 -10.04
N THR A 113 7.29 -15.81 -9.30
CA THR A 113 6.39 -14.72 -8.87
C THR A 113 7.12 -13.68 -8.01
N LEU A 114 8.02 -14.15 -7.14
CA LEU A 114 8.85 -13.27 -6.32
C LEU A 114 9.81 -12.44 -7.18
N GLU A 115 10.53 -13.08 -8.13
CA GLU A 115 11.45 -12.36 -9.01
C GLU A 115 10.75 -11.36 -9.92
N GLU A 116 9.57 -11.67 -10.46
CA GLU A 116 8.76 -10.73 -11.22
C GLU A 116 8.40 -9.48 -10.38
N SER A 117 8.02 -9.70 -9.12
CA SER A 117 7.75 -8.60 -8.19
C SER A 117 9.01 -7.76 -7.92
N LEU A 118 10.15 -8.40 -7.71
CA LEU A 118 11.41 -7.70 -7.45
C LEU A 118 11.92 -6.90 -8.65
N ILE A 119 11.75 -7.40 -9.88
CA ILE A 119 12.04 -6.66 -11.13
C ILE A 119 11.17 -5.39 -11.19
N LEU A 120 9.87 -5.50 -10.91
CA LEU A 120 8.95 -4.36 -10.83
C LEU A 120 9.43 -3.31 -9.80
N PHE A 121 10.01 -3.77 -8.69
CA PHE A 121 10.55 -2.92 -7.63
C PHE A 121 11.94 -2.35 -7.96
N GLY A 122 12.50 -2.67 -9.12
CA GLY A 122 13.79 -2.17 -9.57
C GLY A 122 14.99 -2.93 -9.03
N ALA A 123 14.79 -4.10 -8.42
CA ALA A 123 15.88 -4.98 -8.06
C ALA A 123 16.47 -5.64 -9.33
N THR A 124 17.75 -5.95 -9.28
CA THR A 124 18.47 -6.62 -10.37
C THR A 124 19.27 -7.81 -9.83
N MET A 125 19.81 -8.62 -10.74
CA MET A 125 20.69 -9.72 -10.36
C MET A 125 22.15 -9.35 -10.62
N LYS A 126 23.00 -9.59 -9.64
CA LYS A 126 24.46 -9.42 -9.71
C LYS A 126 25.13 -10.79 -9.54
N GLY A 127 25.30 -11.48 -10.63
CA GLY A 127 25.67 -12.90 -10.61
C GLY A 127 24.52 -13.76 -10.08
N LYS A 128 24.73 -14.42 -8.92
CA LYS A 128 23.71 -15.24 -8.25
C LYS A 128 22.97 -14.49 -7.12
N ASN A 129 23.38 -13.25 -6.82
CA ASN A 129 22.82 -12.47 -5.72
C ASN A 129 21.87 -11.41 -6.25
N ARG A 130 20.81 -11.11 -5.47
CA ARG A 130 19.92 -9.98 -5.70
C ARG A 130 20.66 -8.68 -5.35
N ASP A 131 20.53 -7.68 -6.23
CA ASP A 131 21.09 -6.34 -6.03
C ASP A 131 19.94 -5.35 -5.89
N PHE A 132 19.85 -4.70 -4.71
CA PHE A 132 18.82 -3.73 -4.36
C PHE A 132 19.32 -2.28 -4.43
N THR A 133 20.49 -2.03 -5.00
CA THR A 133 21.08 -0.68 -5.07
C THR A 133 20.10 0.32 -5.72
N GLU A 134 19.54 -0.06 -6.86
CA GLU A 134 18.57 0.76 -7.60
C GLU A 134 17.11 0.47 -7.23
N ALA A 135 16.88 -0.39 -6.23
CA ALA A 135 15.53 -0.73 -5.81
C ALA A 135 14.76 0.50 -5.29
N LYS A 136 13.49 0.58 -5.64
CA LYS A 136 12.61 1.68 -5.29
C LYS A 136 12.23 1.66 -3.82
N THR A 137 11.82 2.82 -3.30
CA THR A 137 11.15 2.91 -2.01
C THR A 137 9.71 2.40 -2.14
N LEU A 138 9.30 1.51 -1.26
CA LEU A 138 7.96 0.92 -1.26
C LEU A 138 7.17 1.39 -0.05
N VAL A 139 5.94 1.84 -0.27
CA VAL A 139 4.94 1.98 0.77
C VAL A 139 3.96 0.82 0.63
N LEU A 140 3.90 -0.07 1.63
CA LEU A 140 2.99 -1.21 1.63
C LEU A 140 1.81 -0.95 2.58
N TRP A 141 0.61 -1.32 2.12
CA TRP A 141 -0.63 -1.15 2.86
C TRP A 141 -1.59 -2.33 2.63
N CYS A 142 -2.60 -2.47 3.49
CA CYS A 142 -3.70 -3.42 3.34
C CYS A 142 -5.01 -2.83 3.89
N ASN A 143 -5.92 -3.64 4.45
CA ASN A 143 -7.26 -3.15 4.79
C ASN A 143 -7.30 -2.18 5.98
N GLY A 144 -6.36 -2.25 6.90
CA GLY A 144 -6.36 -1.39 8.09
C GLY A 144 -5.53 -1.96 9.25
N PRO A 145 -5.60 -1.35 10.45
CA PRO A 145 -4.79 -1.74 11.60
C PRO A 145 -5.00 -3.17 12.13
N TRP A 146 -6.01 -3.84 11.63
CA TRP A 146 -6.37 -5.24 11.95
C TRP A 146 -5.96 -6.22 10.84
N CYS A 147 -5.33 -5.75 9.77
CA CYS A 147 -4.95 -6.57 8.61
C CYS A 147 -3.46 -6.93 8.66
N GLY A 148 -3.13 -8.22 8.63
CA GLY A 148 -1.76 -8.72 8.67
C GLY A 148 -1.06 -8.83 7.30
N GLN A 149 -1.74 -8.55 6.19
CA GLN A 149 -1.20 -8.83 4.84
C GLN A 149 0.03 -7.97 4.52
N SER A 150 -0.03 -6.65 4.69
CA SER A 150 1.13 -5.78 4.44
C SER A 150 2.29 -6.00 5.42
N PRO A 151 2.09 -6.22 6.75
CA PRO A 151 3.17 -6.64 7.63
C PRO A 151 3.83 -7.96 7.21
N THR A 152 3.04 -8.91 6.71
CA THR A 152 3.55 -10.19 6.19
C THR A 152 4.37 -10.01 4.93
N ALA A 153 3.91 -9.18 3.98
CA ALA A 153 4.68 -8.82 2.79
C ALA A 153 6.02 -8.15 3.14
N ILE A 154 6.01 -7.20 4.07
CA ILE A 154 7.22 -6.51 4.53
C ILE A 154 8.23 -7.51 5.12
N ARG A 155 7.80 -8.43 5.99
CA ARG A 155 8.69 -9.45 6.56
C ARG A 155 9.25 -10.37 5.48
N GLY A 156 8.45 -10.74 4.48
CA GLY A 156 8.91 -11.53 3.35
C GLY A 156 10.00 -10.82 2.54
N LEU A 157 9.80 -9.54 2.21
CA LEU A 157 10.81 -8.73 1.52
C LEU A 157 12.11 -8.60 2.34
N LEU A 158 12.01 -8.40 3.65
CA LEU A 158 13.18 -8.35 4.53
C LEU A 158 13.92 -9.68 4.57
N SER A 159 13.22 -10.82 4.58
CA SER A 159 13.84 -12.15 4.62
C SER A 159 14.70 -12.47 3.40
N ILE A 160 14.41 -11.81 2.27
CA ILE A 160 15.16 -11.95 1.02
C ILE A 160 16.18 -10.83 0.79
N GLY A 161 16.36 -9.93 1.77
CA GLY A 161 17.39 -8.89 1.78
C GLY A 161 16.96 -7.53 1.20
N TYR A 162 15.68 -7.29 0.98
CA TYR A 162 15.22 -5.94 0.59
C TYR A 162 15.58 -4.93 1.69
N PRO A 163 16.17 -3.75 1.38
CA PRO A 163 16.63 -2.81 2.39
C PRO A 163 15.48 -2.27 3.25
N ALA A 164 15.60 -2.37 4.56
CA ALA A 164 14.54 -1.96 5.50
C ALA A 164 14.21 -0.47 5.41
N GLU A 165 15.21 0.37 5.15
CA GLU A 165 15.08 1.81 4.99
C GLU A 165 14.30 2.22 3.73
N LYS A 166 14.14 1.31 2.78
CA LYS A 166 13.31 1.49 1.57
C LYS A 166 11.89 0.95 1.74
N LEU A 167 11.55 0.40 2.92
CA LEU A 167 10.22 -0.15 3.21
C LEU A 167 9.46 0.74 4.20
N TYR A 168 8.29 1.19 3.80
CA TYR A 168 7.37 1.96 4.64
C TYR A 168 6.08 1.18 4.82
N TYR A 169 5.55 1.22 6.03
CA TYR A 169 4.29 0.61 6.40
C TYR A 169 3.21 1.68 6.57
N TYR A 170 2.24 1.76 5.66
CA TYR A 170 1.04 2.55 5.87
C TYR A 170 0.02 1.71 6.63
N ARG A 171 0.05 1.81 7.97
CA ARG A 171 -0.76 1.00 8.88
C ARG A 171 -2.25 1.29 8.78
N GLY A 172 -2.62 2.53 8.46
CA GLY A 172 -4.03 2.97 8.32
C GLY A 172 -4.79 2.17 7.28
N GLY A 173 -4.12 1.85 6.18
CA GLY A 173 -4.68 1.09 5.07
C GLY A 173 -5.93 1.72 4.48
N MET A 174 -6.75 0.92 3.80
CA MET A 174 -7.99 1.38 3.19
C MET A 174 -8.96 1.98 4.21
N GLN A 175 -9.04 1.43 5.41
CA GLN A 175 -9.99 1.90 6.42
C GLN A 175 -9.75 3.36 6.82
N LEU A 176 -8.51 3.72 7.20
CA LEU A 176 -8.24 5.11 7.59
C LEU A 176 -8.20 6.05 6.37
N TRP A 177 -7.80 5.57 5.20
CA TRP A 177 -7.90 6.32 3.96
C TRP A 177 -9.34 6.80 3.72
N GLN A 178 -10.33 5.93 3.88
CA GLN A 178 -11.74 6.25 3.74
C GLN A 178 -12.26 7.10 4.91
N VAL A 179 -11.80 6.88 6.14
CA VAL A 179 -12.18 7.72 7.32
C VAL A 179 -11.85 9.19 7.06
N PHE A 180 -10.78 9.47 6.33
CA PHE A 180 -10.44 10.84 5.94
C PHE A 180 -11.17 11.33 4.67
N GLY A 181 -12.15 10.57 4.16
CA GLY A 181 -12.90 10.93 2.96
C GLY A 181 -12.04 11.04 1.72
N LEU A 182 -10.96 10.26 1.63
CA LEU A 182 -10.07 10.23 0.48
C LEU A 182 -10.59 9.23 -0.56
N PRO A 183 -10.44 9.52 -1.88
CA PRO A 183 -11.09 8.75 -2.93
C PRO A 183 -10.55 7.32 -3.06
N VAL A 184 -11.45 6.40 -3.36
CA VAL A 184 -11.15 5.02 -3.75
C VAL A 184 -11.43 4.87 -5.24
N VAL A 185 -10.62 4.08 -5.92
CA VAL A 185 -10.77 3.82 -7.36
C VAL A 185 -10.75 2.32 -7.66
N THR A 186 -11.38 1.95 -8.77
CA THR A 186 -11.20 0.60 -9.33
C THR A 186 -9.76 0.43 -9.87
N PRO A 187 -9.31 -0.79 -10.16
CA PRO A 187 -8.02 -1.02 -10.81
C PRO A 187 -7.83 -0.22 -12.12
N GLU A 188 -8.90 0.08 -12.84
CA GLU A 188 -8.90 0.84 -14.10
C GLU A 188 -8.95 2.36 -13.89
N GLY A 189 -9.07 2.82 -12.63
CA GLY A 189 -9.06 4.23 -12.26
C GLY A 189 -10.43 4.92 -12.34
N GLU A 190 -11.53 4.17 -12.25
CA GLU A 190 -12.86 4.75 -12.08
C GLU A 190 -13.11 5.00 -10.56
N LEU A 191 -13.73 6.14 -10.23
CA LEU A 191 -14.09 6.41 -8.82
C LEU A 191 -15.10 5.37 -8.33
N VAL A 192 -14.86 4.86 -7.14
CA VAL A 192 -15.82 4.03 -6.41
C VAL A 192 -16.71 4.98 -5.58
N ASP A 193 -18.01 4.89 -5.76
CA ASP A 193 -18.98 5.65 -4.94
C ASP A 193 -18.85 5.22 -3.47
N GLN A 194 -18.73 6.21 -2.57
CA GLN A 194 -18.60 6.04 -1.12
C GLN A 194 -19.79 6.67 -0.40
#